data_7777d42181693d14ee23a711e0e37da4
#
_entry.id   7777d42181693d14ee23a711e0e37da4
#
_cell.length_a   1.000
_cell.length_b   1.000
_cell.length_c   1.000
_cell.angle_alpha   90.00
_cell.angle_beta   90.00
_cell.angle_gamma   90.00
#
_symmetry.space_group_name_H-M   'P 1'
#
loop_
_entity.id
_entity.type
_entity.pdbx_description
1 polymer ?
#
loop_
_entity_poly.entity_id
_entity_poly.type
_entity_poly.pdbx_seq_one_letter_code
_entity_poly.pdbx_strand_id
1 'polypeptide(L)'
;HGYDCGSVEELMLGGFLLLLFAVLVLRHRRLERRRIFTQAYLGVVGEHLARFCGEWKKSPVDGGAYLREKCPPDRDLHIFGGAALYQYLCAAHTRMGRDRLAAALSATPQDLARIRRRQAAVAELLAHPLLALELEARGALLPDAHDTRALAKELAQPLKGSLKLISCIGIVLANACVWSFFWAVFFDGSWPIPIALFTFNLTMAMAFFPRTQRELAPLGRMARALRLY
;
A
#
# COMPACT_ATOMS: atom_id res chain seq x y z
N HIS A 1 -12.48 33.90 42.35
CA HIS A 1 -11.87 32.71 41.74
C HIS A 1 -10.88 33.17 40.70
N GLY A 2 -9.62 33.42 41.13
CA GLY A 2 -8.54 33.67 40.20
C GLY A 2 -8.16 32.36 39.54
N TYR A 3 -8.47 32.22 38.28
CA TYR A 3 -7.79 31.21 37.43
C TYR A 3 -6.32 31.64 37.39
N ASP A 4 -5.42 30.86 37.95
CA ASP A 4 -3.99 31.13 37.96
C ASP A 4 -3.53 31.34 36.51
N CYS A 5 -2.97 32.49 36.23
CA CYS A 5 -2.45 32.87 34.92
C CYS A 5 -1.40 31.83 34.41
N GLY A 6 -0.71 31.15 35.33
CA GLY A 6 0.20 30.07 35.05
C GLY A 6 -0.42 28.84 34.38
N SER A 7 -1.66 28.47 34.73
CA SER A 7 -2.33 27.29 34.13
C SER A 7 -2.70 27.48 32.67
N VAL A 8 -3.00 28.72 32.26
CA VAL A 8 -3.32 29.05 30.86
C VAL A 8 -2.06 29.05 29.99
N GLU A 9 -0.96 29.55 30.50
CA GLU A 9 0.33 29.55 29.80
C GLU A 9 0.86 28.14 29.59
N GLU A 10 0.77 27.26 30.58
CA GLU A 10 1.13 25.86 30.47
C GLU A 10 0.26 25.11 29.44
N LEU A 11 -1.04 25.40 29.42
CA LEU A 11 -1.97 24.81 28.45
C LEU A 11 -1.68 25.28 27.02
N MET A 12 -1.38 26.55 26.83
CA MET A 12 -0.99 27.12 25.53
C MET A 12 0.36 26.54 25.05
N LEU A 13 1.33 26.43 25.95
CA LEU A 13 2.61 25.82 25.63
C LEU A 13 2.46 24.34 25.23
N GLY A 14 1.65 23.58 25.97
CA GLY A 14 1.32 22.17 25.66
C GLY A 14 0.63 22.05 24.30
N GLY A 15 -0.34 22.90 24.00
CA GLY A 15 -1.02 22.95 22.70
C GLY A 15 -0.08 23.28 21.56
N PHE A 16 0.83 24.23 21.75
CA PHE A 16 1.85 24.60 20.76
C PHE A 16 2.81 23.44 20.48
N LEU A 17 3.30 22.76 21.53
CA LEU A 17 4.18 21.60 21.38
C LEU A 17 3.49 20.45 20.66
N LEU A 18 2.21 20.18 20.93
CA LEU A 18 1.43 19.19 20.21
C LEU A 18 1.26 19.54 18.73
N LEU A 19 1.00 20.78 18.42
CA LEU A 19 0.87 21.26 17.04
C LEU A 19 2.21 21.13 16.31
N LEU A 20 3.31 21.54 16.93
CA LEU A 20 4.66 21.40 16.39
C LEU A 20 4.98 19.92 16.12
N PHE A 21 4.67 19.04 17.08
CA PHE A 21 4.85 17.59 16.92
C PHE A 21 4.02 17.04 15.76
N ALA A 22 2.76 17.44 15.64
CA ALA A 22 1.90 17.02 14.52
C ALA A 22 2.47 17.48 13.17
N VAL A 23 2.95 18.71 13.06
CA VAL A 23 3.60 19.22 11.85
C VAL A 23 4.87 18.44 11.52
N LEU A 24 5.72 18.15 12.51
CA LEU A 24 6.92 17.34 12.32
C LEU A 24 6.60 15.93 11.84
N VAL A 25 5.60 15.27 12.43
CA VAL A 25 5.14 13.94 12.00
C VAL A 25 4.61 13.98 10.57
N LEU A 26 3.83 14.99 10.20
CA LEU A 26 3.32 15.13 8.83
C LEU A 26 4.46 15.37 7.82
N ARG A 27 5.43 16.20 8.16
CA ARG A 27 6.63 16.43 7.32
C ARG A 27 7.46 15.15 7.18
N HIS A 28 7.72 14.46 8.29
CA HIS A 28 8.44 13.19 8.27
C HIS A 28 7.75 12.16 7.36
N ARG A 29 6.43 12.00 7.49
CA ARG A 29 5.65 11.10 6.61
C ARG A 29 5.72 11.50 5.13
N ARG A 30 5.76 12.80 4.82
CA ARG A 30 5.91 13.27 3.43
C ARG A 30 7.30 12.95 2.88
N LEU A 31 8.35 13.20 3.66
CA LEU A 31 9.73 12.89 3.28
C LEU A 31 9.93 11.39 3.07
N GLU A 32 9.40 10.57 3.97
CA GLU A 32 9.49 9.11 3.85
C GLU A 32 8.80 8.59 2.58
N ARG A 33 7.62 9.11 2.25
CA ARG A 33 6.94 8.75 0.98
C ARG A 33 7.75 9.15 -0.25
N ARG A 34 8.34 10.34 -0.25
CA ARG A 34 9.21 10.78 -1.34
C ARG A 34 10.44 9.90 -1.47
N ARG A 35 11.06 9.57 -0.34
CA ARG A 35 12.23 8.67 -0.30
C ARG A 35 11.90 7.30 -0.92
N ILE A 36 10.80 6.68 -0.48
CA ILE A 36 10.35 5.37 -0.98
C ILE A 36 10.10 5.44 -2.50
N PHE A 37 9.41 6.48 -2.98
CA PHE A 37 9.15 6.67 -4.40
C PHE A 37 10.45 6.88 -5.20
N THR A 38 11.36 7.72 -4.71
CA THR A 38 12.64 7.98 -5.38
C THR A 38 13.50 6.72 -5.44
N GLN A 39 13.51 5.91 -4.39
CA GLN A 39 14.22 4.62 -4.39
C GLN A 39 13.63 3.64 -5.42
N ALA A 40 12.30 3.54 -5.51
CA ALA A 40 11.65 2.72 -6.53
C ALA A 40 11.96 3.22 -7.95
N TYR A 41 11.92 4.54 -8.16
CA TYR A 41 12.26 5.13 -9.44
C TYR A 41 13.72 4.85 -9.86
N LEU A 42 14.66 4.99 -8.94
CA LEU A 42 16.08 4.65 -9.18
C LEU A 42 16.25 3.16 -9.46
N GLY A 43 15.50 2.30 -8.78
CA GLY A 43 15.48 0.86 -9.05
C GLY A 43 15.06 0.56 -10.48
N VAL A 44 13.96 1.16 -10.94
CA VAL A 44 13.45 1.01 -12.32
C VAL A 44 14.46 1.50 -13.35
N VAL A 45 15.04 2.67 -13.14
CA VAL A 45 16.10 3.20 -14.03
C VAL A 45 17.31 2.25 -14.06
N GLY A 46 17.70 1.69 -12.91
CA GLY A 46 18.75 0.68 -12.81
C GLY A 46 18.44 -0.59 -13.61
N GLU A 47 17.20 -1.07 -13.59
CA GLU A 47 16.77 -2.22 -14.40
C GLU A 47 16.81 -1.93 -15.91
N HIS A 48 16.41 -0.74 -16.33
CA HIS A 48 16.53 -0.33 -17.73
C HIS A 48 18.00 -0.25 -18.17
N LEU A 49 18.87 0.30 -17.32
CA LEU A 49 20.30 0.34 -17.57
C LEU A 49 20.91 -1.07 -17.66
N ALA A 50 20.52 -1.97 -16.75
CA ALA A 50 20.94 -3.37 -16.79
C ALA A 50 20.50 -4.08 -18.08
N ARG A 51 19.28 -3.78 -18.60
CA ARG A 51 18.82 -4.28 -19.91
C ARG A 51 19.70 -3.75 -21.02
N PHE A 52 20.02 -2.47 -21.01
CA PHE A 52 20.89 -1.84 -22.01
C PHE A 52 22.32 -2.42 -22.00
N CYS A 53 22.86 -2.70 -20.80
CA CYS A 53 24.19 -3.31 -20.63
C CYS A 53 24.20 -4.83 -20.88
N GLY A 54 23.07 -5.46 -21.22
CA GLY A 54 22.99 -6.91 -21.47
C GLY A 54 22.86 -7.77 -20.21
N GLU A 55 22.73 -7.16 -19.02
CA GLU A 55 22.62 -7.87 -17.74
C GLU A 55 21.18 -8.37 -17.42
N TRP A 56 20.24 -8.14 -18.31
CA TRP A 56 18.84 -8.57 -18.15
C TRP A 56 18.66 -10.08 -17.89
N LYS A 57 19.63 -10.88 -18.35
CA LYS A 57 19.66 -12.36 -18.11
C LYS A 57 19.78 -12.71 -16.62
N LYS A 58 20.25 -11.79 -15.79
CA LYS A 58 20.36 -11.98 -14.34
C LYS A 58 19.04 -11.73 -13.60
N SER A 59 18.03 -11.21 -14.29
CA SER A 59 16.72 -10.93 -13.68
C SER A 59 16.06 -12.25 -13.21
N PRO A 60 15.50 -12.28 -11.98
CA PRO A 60 14.83 -13.48 -11.45
C PRO A 60 13.49 -13.75 -12.13
N VAL A 61 12.97 -12.81 -12.93
CA VAL A 61 11.66 -12.90 -13.59
C VAL A 61 11.82 -13.44 -14.99
N ASP A 62 12.06 -14.74 -15.13
CA ASP A 62 12.30 -15.41 -16.41
C ASP A 62 11.03 -15.88 -17.15
N GLY A 63 9.87 -15.85 -16.45
CA GLY A 63 8.61 -16.33 -17.02
C GLY A 63 8.51 -17.86 -17.15
N GLY A 64 9.41 -18.62 -16.56
CA GLY A 64 9.37 -20.10 -16.61
C GLY A 64 8.06 -20.69 -16.13
N ALA A 65 7.36 -20.02 -15.20
CA ALA A 65 6.03 -20.45 -14.73
C ALA A 65 4.94 -20.39 -15.82
N TYR A 66 5.15 -19.67 -16.90
CA TYR A 66 4.21 -19.57 -18.04
C TYR A 66 4.52 -20.54 -19.17
N LEU A 67 5.63 -21.26 -19.08
CA LEU A 67 6.02 -22.23 -20.10
C LEU A 67 4.99 -23.36 -20.19
N ARG A 68 4.41 -23.53 -21.36
CA ARG A 68 3.45 -24.58 -21.65
C ARG A 68 4.17 -25.73 -22.39
N GLU A 69 4.43 -26.81 -21.71
CA GLU A 69 5.16 -27.96 -22.28
C GLU A 69 4.56 -28.53 -23.58
N LYS A 70 3.23 -28.38 -23.74
CA LYS A 70 2.47 -28.89 -24.90
C LYS A 70 2.30 -27.87 -26.03
N CYS A 71 2.92 -26.70 -25.96
CA CYS A 71 2.85 -25.67 -26.99
C CYS A 71 4.20 -25.56 -27.71
N PRO A 72 4.38 -26.17 -28.92
CA PRO A 72 5.62 -26.11 -29.69
C PRO A 72 6.14 -24.65 -29.88
N PRO A 73 5.29 -23.64 -30.24
CA PRO A 73 5.76 -22.31 -30.48
C PRO A 73 6.46 -21.64 -29.28
N ASP A 74 6.00 -21.96 -28.06
CA ASP A 74 6.59 -21.36 -26.84
C ASP A 74 8.04 -21.84 -26.62
N ARG A 75 8.34 -23.05 -27.06
CA ARG A 75 9.62 -23.73 -26.92
C ARG A 75 10.57 -23.42 -28.09
N ASP A 76 10.06 -23.52 -29.30
CA ASP A 76 10.87 -23.30 -30.53
C ASP A 76 11.32 -21.85 -30.67
N LEU A 77 10.49 -20.90 -30.27
CA LEU A 77 10.81 -19.45 -30.29
C LEU A 77 11.48 -18.95 -29.02
N HIS A 78 11.77 -19.82 -28.06
CA HIS A 78 12.40 -19.48 -26.78
C HIS A 78 11.72 -18.27 -26.09
N ILE A 79 10.40 -18.35 -25.95
CA ILE A 79 9.60 -17.21 -25.45
C ILE A 79 9.72 -17.09 -23.93
N PHE A 80 9.70 -18.22 -23.18
CA PHE A 80 9.72 -18.29 -21.73
C PHE A 80 10.93 -19.06 -21.20
N GLY A 81 11.38 -18.72 -20.01
CA GLY A 81 12.52 -19.34 -19.34
C GLY A 81 13.75 -18.42 -19.27
N GLY A 82 14.88 -18.97 -18.83
CA GLY A 82 16.12 -18.21 -18.69
C GLY A 82 16.66 -17.74 -20.02
N ALA A 83 17.06 -16.47 -20.10
CA ALA A 83 17.54 -15.80 -21.31
C ALA A 83 16.54 -15.76 -22.47
N ALA A 84 15.24 -15.87 -22.18
CA ALA A 84 14.17 -15.88 -23.17
C ALA A 84 13.61 -14.45 -23.45
N LEU A 85 12.78 -14.37 -24.49
CA LEU A 85 12.16 -13.11 -24.93
C LEU A 85 11.33 -12.44 -23.81
N TYR A 86 10.57 -13.25 -23.06
CA TYR A 86 9.80 -12.74 -21.92
C TYR A 86 10.68 -12.01 -20.89
N GLN A 87 11.80 -12.60 -20.49
CA GLN A 87 12.72 -12.03 -19.52
C GLN A 87 13.31 -10.68 -20.00
N TYR A 88 13.60 -10.58 -21.28
CA TYR A 88 14.09 -9.33 -21.89
C TYR A 88 13.03 -8.23 -21.89
N LEU A 89 11.78 -8.55 -22.24
CA LEU A 89 10.68 -7.60 -22.39
C LEU A 89 9.99 -7.24 -21.07
N CYS A 90 10.13 -8.07 -20.02
CA CYS A 90 9.37 -7.92 -18.79
C CYS A 90 9.84 -6.71 -17.98
N ALA A 91 9.09 -5.61 -18.09
CA ALA A 91 9.18 -4.42 -17.25
C ALA A 91 8.05 -4.37 -16.21
N ALA A 92 7.24 -5.43 -16.11
CA ALA A 92 6.08 -5.45 -15.24
C ALA A 92 6.45 -5.90 -13.81
N HIS A 93 6.26 -5.01 -12.84
CA HIS A 93 6.47 -5.30 -11.42
C HIS A 93 5.26 -5.95 -10.75
N THR A 94 4.08 -5.89 -11.37
CA THR A 94 2.85 -6.50 -10.84
C THR A 94 2.57 -7.86 -11.48
N ARG A 95 2.01 -8.79 -10.70
CA ARG A 95 1.62 -10.11 -11.23
C ARG A 95 0.65 -9.99 -12.40
N MET A 96 -0.36 -9.12 -12.31
CA MET A 96 -1.32 -8.90 -13.40
C MET A 96 -0.63 -8.41 -14.69
N GLY A 97 0.36 -7.52 -14.57
CA GLY A 97 1.14 -7.03 -15.70
C GLY A 97 1.95 -8.16 -16.34
N ARG A 98 2.59 -8.99 -15.52
CA ARG A 98 3.34 -10.17 -15.95
C ARG A 98 2.46 -11.21 -16.64
N ASP A 99 1.28 -11.52 -16.07
CA ASP A 99 0.31 -12.43 -16.66
C ASP A 99 -0.20 -11.91 -18.02
N ARG A 100 -0.43 -10.59 -18.13
CA ARG A 100 -0.86 -9.97 -19.39
C ARG A 100 0.23 -9.97 -20.46
N LEU A 101 1.49 -9.77 -20.08
CA LEU A 101 2.63 -9.88 -20.99
C LEU A 101 2.75 -11.32 -21.49
N ALA A 102 2.71 -12.29 -20.59
CA ALA A 102 2.76 -13.71 -20.93
C ALA A 102 1.62 -14.09 -21.90
N ALA A 103 0.39 -13.69 -21.59
CA ALA A 103 -0.75 -13.91 -22.46
C ALA A 103 -0.60 -13.25 -23.83
N ALA A 104 0.03 -12.06 -23.89
CA ALA A 104 0.26 -11.35 -25.15
C ALA A 104 1.31 -12.02 -26.02
N LEU A 105 2.35 -12.60 -25.42
CA LEU A 105 3.41 -13.35 -26.11
C LEU A 105 2.95 -14.74 -26.58
N SER A 106 2.05 -15.36 -25.83
CA SER A 106 1.49 -16.68 -26.17
C SER A 106 0.26 -16.62 -27.10
N ALA A 107 -0.24 -15.43 -27.41
CA ALA A 107 -1.45 -15.28 -28.20
C ALA A 107 -1.18 -15.59 -29.69
N THR A 108 -2.07 -16.39 -30.28
CA THR A 108 -2.16 -16.52 -31.74
C THR A 108 -2.45 -15.18 -32.42
N PRO A 109 -2.16 -15.02 -33.72
CA PRO A 109 -2.37 -13.78 -34.47
C PRO A 109 -3.77 -13.22 -34.21
N GLN A 110 -3.81 -11.94 -33.87
CA GLN A 110 -5.04 -11.24 -33.48
C GLN A 110 -5.50 -10.34 -34.62
N ASP A 111 -6.76 -9.85 -34.51
CA ASP A 111 -7.28 -8.86 -35.40
C ASP A 111 -6.31 -7.68 -35.62
N LEU A 112 -6.09 -7.32 -36.88
CA LEU A 112 -5.19 -6.25 -37.29
C LEU A 112 -5.53 -4.89 -36.63
N ALA A 113 -6.80 -4.62 -36.40
CA ALA A 113 -7.23 -3.41 -35.72
C ALA A 113 -6.75 -3.35 -34.27
N ARG A 114 -6.68 -4.48 -33.58
CA ARG A 114 -6.17 -4.57 -32.22
C ARG A 114 -4.65 -4.39 -32.17
N ILE A 115 -3.93 -4.93 -33.16
CA ILE A 115 -2.48 -4.76 -33.28
C ILE A 115 -2.15 -3.28 -33.50
N ARG A 116 -2.83 -2.62 -34.44
CA ARG A 116 -2.64 -1.19 -34.75
C ARG A 116 -2.93 -0.29 -33.53
N ARG A 117 -4.01 -0.56 -32.79
CA ARG A 117 -4.32 0.17 -31.54
C ARG A 117 -3.21 0.01 -30.49
N ARG A 118 -2.64 -1.18 -30.35
CA ARG A 118 -1.53 -1.41 -29.42
C ARG A 118 -0.26 -0.67 -29.87
N GLN A 119 0.04 -0.68 -31.15
CA GLN A 119 1.19 0.05 -31.72
C GLN A 119 1.03 1.56 -31.51
N ALA A 120 -0.15 2.12 -31.73
CA ALA A 120 -0.42 3.53 -31.47
C ALA A 120 -0.24 3.89 -29.98
N ALA A 121 -0.73 3.06 -29.06
CA ALA A 121 -0.55 3.27 -27.63
C ALA A 121 0.93 3.21 -27.21
N VAL A 122 1.72 2.29 -27.79
CA VAL A 122 3.16 2.23 -27.56
C VAL A 122 3.86 3.46 -28.08
N ALA A 123 3.50 3.94 -29.29
CA ALA A 123 4.07 5.17 -29.86
C ALA A 123 3.77 6.40 -29.01
N GLU A 124 2.56 6.50 -28.46
CA GLU A 124 2.18 7.57 -27.53
C GLU A 124 2.99 7.52 -26.22
N LEU A 125 3.17 6.33 -25.64
CA LEU A 125 3.99 6.18 -24.42
C LEU A 125 5.47 6.52 -24.68
N LEU A 126 6.00 6.18 -25.85
CA LEU A 126 7.37 6.50 -26.23
C LEU A 126 7.60 8.01 -26.37
N ALA A 127 6.56 8.77 -26.73
CA ALA A 127 6.62 10.23 -26.74
C ALA A 127 6.73 10.84 -25.33
N HIS A 128 6.36 10.07 -24.27
CA HIS A 128 6.38 10.51 -22.88
C HIS A 128 7.18 9.57 -21.97
N PRO A 129 8.50 9.43 -22.14
CA PRO A 129 9.32 8.44 -21.43
C PRO A 129 9.33 8.65 -19.92
N LEU A 130 9.25 9.89 -19.43
CA LEU A 130 9.20 10.17 -18.00
C LEU A 130 7.89 9.65 -17.36
N LEU A 131 6.77 9.76 -18.08
CA LEU A 131 5.49 9.21 -17.63
C LEU A 131 5.54 7.68 -17.54
N ALA A 132 6.14 7.03 -18.54
CA ALA A 132 6.31 5.58 -18.55
C ALA A 132 7.14 5.09 -17.36
N LEU A 133 8.27 5.75 -17.08
CA LEU A 133 9.13 5.45 -15.92
C LEU A 133 8.42 5.70 -14.59
N GLU A 134 7.63 6.78 -14.49
CA GLU A 134 6.85 7.06 -13.29
C GLU A 134 5.78 5.99 -13.03
N LEU A 135 5.05 5.57 -14.06
CA LEU A 135 4.07 4.48 -13.96
C LEU A 135 4.73 3.16 -13.54
N GLU A 136 5.89 2.86 -14.09
CA GLU A 136 6.66 1.67 -13.75
C GLU A 136 7.15 1.73 -12.28
N ALA A 137 7.69 2.86 -11.84
CA ALA A 137 8.11 3.07 -10.45
C ALA A 137 6.95 2.96 -9.46
N ARG A 138 5.77 3.47 -9.81
CA ARG A 138 4.55 3.28 -9.00
C ARG A 138 4.13 1.82 -8.98
N GLY A 139 4.24 1.12 -10.10
CA GLY A 139 4.03 -0.32 -10.20
C GLY A 139 4.95 -1.13 -9.29
N ALA A 140 6.22 -0.74 -9.21
CA ALA A 140 7.22 -1.38 -8.34
C ALA A 140 6.92 -1.23 -6.84
N LEU A 141 6.18 -0.19 -6.45
CA LEU A 141 5.73 0.00 -5.07
C LEU A 141 4.54 -0.87 -4.69
N LEU A 142 3.87 -1.48 -5.67
CA LEU A 142 2.76 -2.39 -5.41
C LEU A 142 3.32 -3.74 -4.95
N PRO A 143 2.87 -4.28 -3.81
CA PRO A 143 3.32 -5.61 -3.37
C PRO A 143 2.91 -6.67 -4.40
N ASP A 144 3.84 -7.52 -4.76
CA ASP A 144 3.71 -8.59 -5.76
C ASP A 144 2.59 -9.61 -5.46
N ALA A 145 2.17 -9.68 -4.21
CA ALA A 145 1.18 -10.64 -3.69
C ALA A 145 -0.28 -10.29 -4.02
N HIS A 146 -0.54 -9.22 -4.79
CA HIS A 146 -1.93 -8.80 -4.99
C HIS A 146 -2.51 -9.36 -6.27
N ASP A 147 -3.01 -10.57 -6.16
CA ASP A 147 -4.13 -11.01 -6.99
C ASP A 147 -5.35 -10.14 -6.60
N THR A 148 -5.67 -9.14 -7.45
CA THR A 148 -6.83 -8.27 -7.24
C THR A 148 -8.13 -9.03 -7.07
N ARG A 149 -8.22 -10.25 -7.62
CA ARG A 149 -9.36 -11.17 -7.46
C ARG A 149 -9.39 -11.78 -6.07
N ALA A 150 -8.24 -12.19 -5.53
CA ALA A 150 -8.15 -12.70 -4.17
C ALA A 150 -8.49 -11.61 -3.15
N LEU A 151 -8.00 -10.38 -3.36
CA LEU A 151 -8.35 -9.22 -2.55
C LEU A 151 -9.84 -8.88 -2.62
N ALA A 152 -10.44 -8.88 -3.81
CA ALA A 152 -11.88 -8.66 -3.97
C ALA A 152 -12.70 -9.74 -3.24
N LYS A 153 -12.24 -10.99 -3.26
CA LYS A 153 -12.88 -12.10 -2.55
C LYS A 153 -12.72 -11.99 -1.03
N GLU A 154 -11.55 -11.56 -0.55
CA GLU A 154 -11.33 -11.28 0.89
C GLU A 154 -12.22 -10.12 1.37
N LEU A 155 -12.38 -9.06 0.57
CA LEU A 155 -13.21 -7.91 0.89
C LEU A 155 -14.73 -8.21 0.81
N ALA A 156 -15.13 -9.14 -0.02
CA ALA A 156 -16.52 -9.60 -0.11
C ALA A 156 -16.94 -10.44 1.11
N GLN A 157 -15.97 -10.88 1.94
CA GLN A 157 -16.29 -11.59 3.18
C GLN A 157 -16.84 -10.59 4.21
N PRO A 158 -18.03 -10.83 4.78
CA PRO A 158 -18.58 -9.96 5.80
C PRO A 158 -17.68 -9.96 7.03
N LEU A 159 -17.40 -8.78 7.58
CA LEU A 159 -16.70 -8.62 8.87
C LEU A 159 -17.36 -9.51 9.91
N LYS A 160 -16.60 -10.36 10.57
CA LYS A 160 -17.10 -11.26 11.62
C LYS A 160 -17.86 -10.45 12.67
N GLY A 161 -19.05 -10.89 13.02
CA GLY A 161 -19.95 -10.16 13.94
C GLY A 161 -19.32 -9.80 15.29
N SER A 162 -18.34 -10.58 15.76
CA SER A 162 -17.55 -10.30 16.96
C SER A 162 -16.79 -8.97 16.90
N LEU A 163 -16.31 -8.54 15.72
CA LEU A 163 -15.59 -7.27 15.56
C LEU A 163 -16.52 -6.07 15.67
N LYS A 164 -17.76 -6.17 15.18
CA LYS A 164 -18.75 -5.10 15.33
C LYS A 164 -19.06 -4.87 16.80
N LEU A 165 -19.24 -5.94 17.57
CA LEU A 165 -19.51 -5.87 19.01
C LEU A 165 -18.33 -5.24 19.77
N ILE A 166 -17.11 -5.67 19.49
CA ILE A 166 -15.87 -5.13 20.09
C ILE A 166 -15.71 -3.66 19.76
N SER A 167 -15.98 -3.26 18.50
CA SER A 167 -15.91 -1.86 18.09
C SER A 167 -16.95 -1.00 18.81
N CYS A 168 -18.20 -1.47 18.95
CA CYS A 168 -19.23 -0.75 19.69
C CYS A 168 -18.86 -0.60 21.17
N ILE A 169 -18.36 -1.64 21.83
CA ILE A 169 -17.89 -1.59 23.21
C ILE A 169 -16.74 -0.59 23.35
N GLY A 170 -15.77 -0.61 22.43
CA GLY A 170 -14.64 0.34 22.42
C GLY A 170 -15.08 1.79 22.29
N ILE A 171 -16.07 2.08 21.43
CA ILE A 171 -16.61 3.43 21.27
C ILE A 171 -17.33 3.89 22.54
N VAL A 172 -18.14 3.02 23.16
CA VAL A 172 -18.84 3.34 24.41
C VAL A 172 -17.87 3.62 25.54
N LEU A 173 -16.84 2.78 25.71
CA LEU A 173 -15.80 2.97 26.72
C LEU A 173 -14.98 4.24 26.49
N ALA A 174 -14.64 4.56 25.25
CA ALA A 174 -13.93 5.79 24.91
C ALA A 174 -14.76 7.04 25.27
N ASN A 175 -16.06 7.02 24.94
CA ASN A 175 -16.97 8.11 25.31
C ASN A 175 -17.12 8.22 26.83
N ALA A 176 -17.29 7.11 27.55
CA ALA A 176 -17.38 7.12 29.01
C ALA A 176 -16.11 7.70 29.65
N CYS A 177 -14.92 7.40 29.10
CA CYS A 177 -13.65 7.96 29.55
C CYS A 177 -13.59 9.49 29.35
N VAL A 178 -14.01 9.98 28.19
CA VAL A 178 -14.06 11.42 27.89
C VAL A 178 -15.03 12.15 28.82
N TRP A 179 -16.24 11.61 29.02
CA TRP A 179 -17.25 12.18 29.90
C TRP A 179 -16.83 12.17 31.37
N SER A 180 -16.18 11.10 31.84
CA SER A 180 -15.69 11.06 33.23
C SER A 180 -14.55 12.04 33.47
N PHE A 181 -13.69 12.27 32.48
CA PHE A 181 -12.64 13.27 32.52
C PHE A 181 -13.23 14.69 32.55
N PHE A 182 -14.21 14.96 31.67
CA PHE A 182 -14.91 16.24 31.64
C PHE A 182 -15.59 16.54 32.99
N TRP A 183 -16.26 15.52 33.57
CA TRP A 183 -16.91 15.64 34.88
C TRP A 183 -15.88 15.94 36.00
N ALA A 184 -14.73 15.28 36.01
CA ALA A 184 -13.68 15.49 36.99
C ALA A 184 -13.08 16.90 36.93
N VAL A 185 -12.95 17.46 35.72
CA VAL A 185 -12.37 18.82 35.52
C VAL A 185 -13.36 19.92 35.85
N PHE A 186 -14.63 19.78 35.46
CA PHE A 186 -15.61 20.88 35.55
C PHE A 186 -16.48 20.86 36.81
N PHE A 187 -16.59 19.72 37.49
CA PHE A 187 -17.48 19.52 38.65
C PHE A 187 -16.74 19.05 39.90
N ASP A 188 -15.44 19.26 40.01
CA ASP A 188 -14.60 18.82 41.13
C ASP A 188 -14.78 17.31 41.48
N GLY A 189 -15.02 16.50 40.48
CA GLY A 189 -15.24 15.06 40.65
C GLY A 189 -13.96 14.30 41.06
N SER A 190 -14.14 13.07 41.55
CA SER A 190 -13.02 12.24 41.99
C SER A 190 -12.12 11.78 40.80
N TRP A 191 -10.84 12.08 40.82
CA TRP A 191 -9.84 11.73 39.83
C TRP A 191 -9.57 10.23 39.65
N PRO A 192 -9.71 9.33 40.65
CA PRO A 192 -9.50 7.91 40.48
C PRO A 192 -10.37 7.26 39.42
N ILE A 193 -11.61 7.74 39.21
CA ILE A 193 -12.54 7.14 38.24
C ILE A 193 -12.08 7.32 36.79
N PRO A 194 -11.77 8.54 36.29
CA PRO A 194 -11.24 8.70 34.93
C PRO A 194 -9.89 8.00 34.71
N ILE A 195 -9.02 7.94 35.71
CA ILE A 195 -7.74 7.21 35.63
C ILE A 195 -8.00 5.70 35.48
N ALA A 196 -8.90 5.13 36.27
CA ALA A 196 -9.25 3.71 36.19
C ALA A 196 -9.88 3.35 34.84
N LEU A 197 -10.81 4.18 34.33
CA LEU A 197 -11.42 4.01 33.01
C LEU A 197 -10.40 4.14 31.87
N PHE A 198 -9.47 5.09 31.97
CA PHE A 198 -8.41 5.26 30.99
C PHE A 198 -7.47 4.07 30.95
N THR A 199 -7.00 3.59 32.10
CA THR A 199 -6.11 2.40 32.18
C THR A 199 -6.81 1.15 31.68
N PHE A 200 -8.09 0.96 32.00
CA PHE A 200 -8.90 -0.14 31.48
C PHE A 200 -9.07 -0.07 29.96
N ASN A 201 -9.37 1.11 29.43
CA ASN A 201 -9.50 1.31 27.97
C ASN A 201 -8.18 1.07 27.24
N LEU A 202 -7.05 1.52 27.82
CA LEU A 202 -5.71 1.30 27.27
C LEU A 202 -5.34 -0.18 27.24
N THR A 203 -5.62 -0.92 28.34
CA THR A 203 -5.35 -2.37 28.39
C THR A 203 -6.23 -3.14 27.41
N MET A 204 -7.51 -2.79 27.28
CA MET A 204 -8.40 -3.35 26.27
C MET A 204 -7.90 -3.06 24.85
N ALA A 205 -7.51 -1.82 24.56
CA ALA A 205 -6.96 -1.46 23.27
C ALA A 205 -5.69 -2.27 22.92
N MET A 206 -4.77 -2.43 23.88
CA MET A 206 -3.57 -3.25 23.70
C MET A 206 -3.88 -4.74 23.51
N ALA A 207 -4.82 -5.30 24.25
CA ALA A 207 -5.21 -6.70 24.11
C ALA A 207 -5.84 -7.03 22.74
N PHE A 208 -6.64 -6.11 22.21
CA PHE A 208 -7.35 -6.32 20.94
C PHE A 208 -6.59 -5.76 19.72
N PHE A 209 -5.56 -4.95 19.92
CA PHE A 209 -4.74 -4.37 18.85
C PHE A 209 -4.22 -5.38 17.82
N PRO A 210 -3.62 -6.53 18.22
CA PRO A 210 -3.11 -7.50 17.25
C PRO A 210 -4.23 -8.18 16.44
N ARG A 211 -5.43 -8.33 17.01
CA ARG A 211 -6.59 -8.87 16.30
C ARG A 211 -7.12 -7.89 15.26
N THR A 212 -7.31 -6.63 15.65
CA THR A 212 -7.75 -5.57 14.72
C THR A 212 -6.76 -5.32 13.60
N GLN A 213 -5.47 -5.34 13.88
CA GLN A 213 -4.42 -5.22 12.87
C GLN A 213 -4.48 -6.35 11.83
N ARG A 214 -4.70 -7.60 12.25
CA ARG A 214 -4.81 -8.74 11.33
C ARG A 214 -6.02 -8.63 10.40
N GLU A 215 -7.15 -8.22 10.92
CA GLU A 215 -8.40 -8.08 10.14
C GLU A 215 -8.39 -6.83 9.24
N LEU A 216 -7.68 -5.77 9.64
CA LEU A 216 -7.55 -4.55 8.85
C LEU A 216 -6.35 -4.59 7.88
N ALA A 217 -5.46 -5.57 7.99
CA ALA A 217 -4.30 -5.72 7.12
C ALA A 217 -4.68 -5.78 5.62
N PRO A 218 -5.74 -6.46 5.17
CA PRO A 218 -6.19 -6.44 3.78
C PRO A 218 -6.60 -5.04 3.32
N LEU A 219 -7.37 -4.32 4.15
CA LEU A 219 -7.81 -2.94 3.85
C LEU A 219 -6.64 -1.97 3.77
N GLY A 220 -5.66 -2.10 4.67
CA GLY A 220 -4.43 -1.30 4.65
C GLY A 220 -3.56 -1.56 3.41
N ARG A 221 -3.56 -2.78 2.90
CA ARG A 221 -2.91 -3.15 1.64
C ARG A 221 -3.61 -2.48 0.45
N MET A 222 -4.94 -2.58 0.40
CA MET A 222 -5.76 -2.00 -0.65
C MET A 222 -5.71 -0.47 -0.67
N ALA A 223 -5.77 0.17 0.51
CA ALA A 223 -5.63 1.62 0.62
C ALA A 223 -4.27 2.12 0.12
N ARG A 224 -3.21 1.33 0.28
CA ARG A 224 -1.90 1.64 -0.31
C ARG A 224 -1.91 1.49 -1.83
N ALA A 225 -2.51 0.42 -2.34
CA ALA A 225 -2.65 0.21 -3.78
C ALA A 225 -3.46 1.33 -4.45
N LEU A 226 -4.61 1.71 -3.87
CA LEU A 226 -5.47 2.77 -4.42
C LEU A 226 -4.85 4.18 -4.33
N ARG A 227 -3.94 4.43 -3.39
CA ARG A 227 -3.24 5.74 -3.31
C ARG A 227 -2.13 5.91 -4.34
N LEU A 228 -1.76 4.85 -5.03
CA LEU A 228 -0.72 4.86 -6.05
C LEU A 228 -1.29 5.01 -7.47
N TYR A 229 -2.62 4.86 -7.61
CA TYR A 229 -3.38 5.22 -8.80
C TYR A 229 -3.93 6.65 -8.70
#